data_a40ed30841cd5221bb65c9f8a07c5765
#
_entry.id   a40ed30841cd5221bb65c9f8a07c5765
#
_cell.length_a   1.000
_cell.length_b   1.000
_cell.length_c   1.000
_cell.angle_alpha   90.00
_cell.angle_beta   90.00
_cell.angle_gamma   90.00
#
_symmetry.space_group_name_H-M   'P 1'
#
loop_
_entity.id
_entity.type
_entity.pdbx_description
1 polymer ?
#
loop_
_entity_poly.entity_id
_entity_poly.type
_entity_poly.pdbx_seq_one_letter_code
_entity_poly.pdbx_strand_id
1 'polypeptide(L)'
;KGVQPLLDAVIDYLPAPTDVAAIRGTVPGKGDEVVRESSDDQPFAALAFKVMTDPFVGSLTFVRVYSGILETGKQVLNSVKREKQRVGRMLLMHANSREDIKEVRAGEIVAIAGLKNTTTGETLCDVNNPVILERMDFPDPVIEVAVEAKTKADQDKLSVVLARLAEEDPSFQVGSDEESGQTVIKGMGELHLEILVDRMKREFKVDANVGQPQVAYRETITRPADIDYTHKKQSGGAGQFARIKVKIEPLEPGSGFQFDSSIRGGNVPTEYIPSVKKGLEMARQTGLLAGFPVIDFKATLVDGAYHDVDSSALAFEIAGRAAFREVMARAKPALLEPMMRVEVVTPEDYLGDVIGDLNARRGQIEGMEPRANAQVVRAQVPLATMFGYVNTLRSLTQGRAQFTMEFDHYQRVPTAVSEEVRTKYA
;
A
#
# COMPACT_ATOMS: atom_id res chain seq x y z
N LYS A 1 -12.27 -7.04 37.55
CA LYS A 1 -13.75 -6.94 37.49
C LYS A 1 -14.14 -6.70 36.02
N GLY A 2 -15.26 -7.32 35.57
CA GLY A 2 -15.81 -7.12 34.22
C GLY A 2 -15.42 -8.17 33.17
N VAL A 3 -14.63 -9.18 33.47
CA VAL A 3 -14.24 -10.24 32.51
C VAL A 3 -15.44 -11.11 32.11
N GLN A 4 -16.24 -11.54 33.11
CA GLN A 4 -17.44 -12.33 32.84
C GLN A 4 -18.45 -11.63 31.95
N PRO A 5 -18.91 -10.39 32.26
CA PRO A 5 -19.78 -9.65 31.36
C PRO A 5 -19.21 -9.40 29.96
N LEU A 6 -17.88 -9.29 29.82
CA LEU A 6 -17.24 -9.19 28.52
C LEU A 6 -17.38 -10.50 27.72
N LEU A 7 -17.13 -11.64 28.36
CA LEU A 7 -17.28 -12.95 27.72
C LEU A 7 -18.74 -13.24 27.34
N ASP A 8 -19.68 -12.90 28.23
CA ASP A 8 -21.10 -13.02 27.96
C ASP A 8 -21.50 -12.16 26.75
N ALA A 9 -21.03 -10.90 26.69
CA ALA A 9 -21.29 -10.02 25.55
C ALA A 9 -20.65 -10.53 24.24
N VAL A 10 -19.48 -11.18 24.29
CA VAL A 10 -18.90 -11.83 23.10
C VAL A 10 -19.79 -12.94 22.58
N ILE A 11 -20.35 -13.77 23.49
CA ILE A 11 -21.26 -14.87 23.13
C ILE A 11 -22.58 -14.34 22.58
N ASP A 12 -23.13 -13.29 23.21
CA ASP A 12 -24.48 -12.78 22.90
C ASP A 12 -24.50 -11.92 21.61
N TYR A 13 -23.43 -11.21 21.31
CA TYR A 13 -23.43 -10.19 20.26
C TYR A 13 -22.52 -10.48 19.07
N LEU A 14 -21.53 -11.37 19.16
CA LEU A 14 -20.68 -11.72 18.01
C LEU A 14 -21.26 -12.94 17.27
N PRO A 15 -21.38 -12.87 15.93
CA PRO A 15 -21.90 -13.99 15.16
C PRO A 15 -20.92 -15.17 15.13
N ALA A 16 -21.45 -16.38 15.21
CA ALA A 16 -20.69 -17.58 14.92
C ALA A 16 -20.40 -17.69 13.40
N PRO A 17 -19.40 -18.48 12.97
CA PRO A 17 -19.10 -18.66 11.54
C PRO A 17 -20.29 -19.17 10.71
N THR A 18 -21.24 -19.86 11.34
CA THR A 18 -22.46 -20.39 10.72
C THR A 18 -23.60 -19.35 10.65
N ASP A 19 -23.50 -18.25 11.40
CA ASP A 19 -24.53 -17.20 11.43
C ASP A 19 -24.30 -16.14 10.35
N VAL A 20 -23.13 -16.14 9.73
CA VAL A 20 -22.76 -15.20 8.66
C VAL A 20 -22.98 -15.81 7.29
N ALA A 21 -23.21 -14.96 6.29
CA ALA A 21 -23.34 -15.41 4.92
C ALA A 21 -22.05 -16.13 4.44
N ALA A 22 -22.23 -17.09 3.53
CA ALA A 22 -21.12 -17.78 2.90
C ALA A 22 -20.15 -16.79 2.23
N ILE A 23 -18.84 -17.06 2.36
CA ILE A 23 -17.83 -16.17 1.79
C ILE A 23 -17.80 -16.28 0.27
N ARG A 24 -17.67 -15.15 -0.39
CA ARG A 24 -17.52 -15.06 -1.84
C ARG A 24 -16.06 -14.91 -2.22
N GLY A 25 -15.72 -15.41 -3.39
CA GLY A 25 -14.41 -15.29 -3.98
C GLY A 25 -14.47 -15.41 -5.49
N THR A 26 -13.36 -15.34 -6.16
CA THR A 26 -13.26 -15.44 -7.61
C THR A 26 -12.30 -16.55 -8.03
N VAL A 27 -12.58 -17.21 -9.17
CA VAL A 27 -11.65 -18.19 -9.75
C VAL A 27 -10.45 -17.46 -10.34
N PRO A 28 -9.21 -17.82 -9.97
CA PRO A 28 -8.00 -17.19 -10.50
C PRO A 28 -7.94 -17.21 -12.03
N GLY A 29 -7.84 -16.03 -12.66
CA GLY A 29 -7.68 -15.87 -14.10
C GLY A 29 -8.95 -15.98 -14.95
N LYS A 30 -10.09 -16.39 -14.36
CA LYS A 30 -11.39 -16.43 -15.05
C LYS A 30 -12.33 -15.33 -14.58
N GLY A 31 -12.24 -14.91 -13.30
CA GLY A 31 -13.11 -13.91 -12.71
C GLY A 31 -14.52 -14.43 -12.33
N ASP A 32 -14.79 -15.73 -12.54
CA ASP A 32 -16.06 -16.34 -12.16
C ASP A 32 -16.22 -16.30 -10.63
N GLU A 33 -17.38 -15.87 -10.16
CA GLU A 33 -17.70 -15.83 -8.73
C GLU A 33 -17.90 -17.26 -8.19
N VAL A 34 -17.33 -17.52 -7.02
CA VAL A 34 -17.45 -18.79 -6.28
C VAL A 34 -17.84 -18.50 -4.86
N VAL A 35 -18.77 -19.26 -4.33
CA VAL A 35 -19.23 -19.17 -2.93
C VAL A 35 -18.66 -20.35 -2.14
N ARG A 36 -18.24 -20.12 -0.91
CA ARG A 36 -17.78 -21.14 0.04
C ARG A 36 -18.60 -21.00 1.34
N GLU A 37 -19.33 -22.04 1.67
CA GLU A 37 -20.07 -22.13 2.93
C GLU A 37 -19.13 -22.53 4.07
N SER A 38 -19.45 -22.11 5.28
CA SER A 38 -18.71 -22.51 6.48
C SER A 38 -19.04 -23.97 6.84
N SER A 39 -18.45 -24.91 6.11
CA SER A 39 -18.68 -26.35 6.24
C SER A 39 -17.39 -27.11 5.98
N ASP A 40 -17.19 -28.19 6.73
CA ASP A 40 -16.05 -29.11 6.57
C ASP A 40 -16.10 -29.90 5.26
N ASP A 41 -17.30 -30.09 4.69
CA ASP A 41 -17.50 -30.83 3.42
C ASP A 41 -17.15 -30.00 2.16
N GLN A 42 -16.93 -28.71 2.32
CA GLN A 42 -16.54 -27.81 1.23
C GLN A 42 -15.03 -27.93 0.92
N PRO A 43 -14.61 -27.59 -0.30
CA PRO A 43 -13.17 -27.44 -0.59
C PRO A 43 -12.50 -26.44 0.34
N PHE A 44 -11.30 -26.74 0.80
CA PHE A 44 -10.55 -25.88 1.69
C PHE A 44 -10.33 -24.48 1.10
N ALA A 45 -10.67 -23.46 1.88
CA ALA A 45 -10.34 -22.06 1.60
C ALA A 45 -10.12 -21.29 2.90
N ALA A 46 -9.05 -20.51 2.93
CA ALA A 46 -8.63 -19.76 4.11
C ALA A 46 -7.91 -18.46 3.72
N LEU A 47 -7.96 -17.48 4.60
CA LEU A 47 -7.28 -16.20 4.46
C LEU A 47 -6.12 -16.09 5.44
N ALA A 48 -4.93 -15.82 4.94
CA ALA A 48 -3.79 -15.43 5.75
C ALA A 48 -3.95 -13.96 6.15
N PHE A 49 -4.43 -13.71 7.37
CA PHE A 49 -4.79 -12.35 7.79
C PHE A 49 -3.70 -11.65 8.62
N LYS A 50 -2.69 -12.39 9.08
CA LYS A 50 -1.56 -11.86 9.82
C LYS A 50 -0.33 -12.74 9.67
N VAL A 51 0.81 -12.12 9.44
CA VAL A 51 2.13 -12.78 9.54
C VAL A 51 2.88 -12.16 10.72
N MET A 52 3.57 -12.97 11.49
CA MET A 52 4.46 -12.49 12.57
C MET A 52 5.71 -13.33 12.66
N THR A 53 6.80 -12.74 13.11
CA THR A 53 8.04 -13.43 13.40
C THR A 53 8.07 -13.88 14.86
N ASP A 54 8.22 -15.18 15.07
CA ASP A 54 8.40 -15.76 16.39
C ASP A 54 9.88 -16.10 16.62
N PRO A 55 10.47 -15.74 17.77
CA PRO A 55 11.90 -15.98 18.05
C PRO A 55 12.32 -17.45 18.02
N PHE A 56 11.37 -18.39 18.27
CA PHE A 56 11.64 -19.81 18.42
C PHE A 56 11.20 -20.65 17.21
N VAL A 57 10.11 -20.24 16.56
CA VAL A 57 9.49 -21.02 15.47
C VAL A 57 9.82 -20.40 14.11
N GLY A 58 10.20 -19.12 14.08
CA GLY A 58 10.37 -18.34 12.85
C GLY A 58 9.07 -17.68 12.40
N SER A 59 8.81 -17.63 11.09
CA SER A 59 7.60 -17.02 10.56
C SER A 59 6.36 -17.87 10.90
N LEU A 60 5.37 -17.22 11.50
CA LEU A 60 4.05 -17.76 11.80
C LEU A 60 3.00 -16.99 10.96
N THR A 61 2.26 -17.71 10.15
CA THR A 61 1.14 -17.18 9.37
C THR A 61 -0.16 -17.54 10.06
N PHE A 62 -0.89 -16.55 10.55
CA PHE A 62 -2.23 -16.74 11.11
C PHE A 62 -3.26 -16.80 9.99
N VAL A 63 -4.03 -17.87 10.00
CA VAL A 63 -4.96 -18.22 8.94
C VAL A 63 -6.36 -18.40 9.51
N ARG A 64 -7.35 -17.72 8.94
CA ARG A 64 -8.77 -17.99 9.18
C ARG A 64 -9.28 -18.97 8.15
N VAL A 65 -9.72 -20.14 8.61
CA VAL A 65 -10.35 -21.14 7.73
C VAL A 65 -11.82 -20.78 7.52
N TYR A 66 -12.21 -20.58 6.27
CA TYR A 66 -13.60 -20.28 5.91
C TYR A 66 -14.38 -21.51 5.48
N SER A 67 -13.72 -22.49 4.86
CA SER A 67 -14.35 -23.73 4.41
C SER A 67 -13.36 -24.90 4.40
N GLY A 68 -13.87 -26.10 4.55
CA GLY A 68 -13.11 -27.35 4.46
C GLY A 68 -12.24 -27.62 5.68
N ILE A 69 -11.44 -28.67 5.56
CA ILE A 69 -10.49 -29.14 6.58
C ILE A 69 -9.07 -29.06 6.04
N LEU A 70 -8.16 -28.53 6.86
CA LEU A 70 -6.73 -28.55 6.59
C LEU A 70 -6.00 -29.45 7.58
N GLU A 71 -5.17 -30.36 7.07
CA GLU A 71 -4.35 -31.25 7.85
C GLU A 71 -2.87 -30.93 7.68
N THR A 72 -2.08 -31.21 8.73
CA THR A 72 -0.62 -31.14 8.67
C THR A 72 -0.05 -32.00 7.57
N GLY A 73 0.87 -31.47 6.79
CA GLY A 73 1.54 -32.16 5.69
C GLY A 73 0.83 -32.07 4.34
N LYS A 74 -0.42 -31.61 4.27
CA LYS A 74 -1.13 -31.38 3.01
C LYS A 74 -0.50 -30.24 2.20
N GLN A 75 -0.74 -30.28 0.89
CA GLN A 75 -0.42 -29.17 -0.01
C GLN A 75 -1.61 -28.24 -0.15
N VAL A 76 -1.36 -26.95 -0.09
CA VAL A 76 -2.31 -25.87 -0.37
C VAL A 76 -1.79 -25.01 -1.52
N LEU A 77 -2.68 -24.37 -2.21
CA LEU A 77 -2.36 -23.39 -3.24
C LEU A 77 -2.48 -21.97 -2.64
N ASN A 78 -1.41 -21.20 -2.71
CA ASN A 78 -1.52 -19.75 -2.62
C ASN A 78 -2.07 -19.25 -3.97
N SER A 79 -3.34 -18.93 -4.02
CA SER A 79 -4.05 -18.62 -5.26
C SER A 79 -3.67 -17.26 -5.85
N VAL A 80 -3.15 -16.34 -5.03
CA VAL A 80 -2.70 -15.03 -5.48
C VAL A 80 -1.37 -15.13 -6.22
N LYS A 81 -0.40 -15.85 -5.64
CA LYS A 81 0.93 -16.10 -6.25
C LYS A 81 0.96 -17.30 -7.19
N ARG A 82 -0.10 -18.12 -7.19
CA ARG A 82 -0.21 -19.38 -7.95
C ARG A 82 0.88 -20.40 -7.58
N GLU A 83 1.27 -20.41 -6.32
CA GLU A 83 2.31 -21.29 -5.81
C GLU A 83 1.74 -22.34 -4.85
N LYS A 84 2.20 -23.59 -5.00
CA LYS A 84 1.85 -24.67 -4.07
C LYS A 84 2.79 -24.63 -2.88
N GLN A 85 2.23 -24.71 -1.68
CA GLN A 85 2.97 -24.74 -0.43
C GLN A 85 2.58 -25.95 0.39
N ARG A 86 3.52 -26.51 1.12
CA ARG A 86 3.25 -27.61 2.05
C ARG A 86 3.00 -27.03 3.44
N VAL A 87 1.88 -27.46 4.03
CA VAL A 87 1.55 -27.11 5.41
C VAL A 87 2.50 -27.83 6.37
N GLY A 88 3.27 -27.04 7.11
CA GLY A 88 4.18 -27.55 8.14
C GLY A 88 3.45 -27.83 9.46
N ARG A 89 4.02 -27.33 10.57
CA ARG A 89 3.36 -27.37 11.89
C ARG A 89 2.18 -26.41 11.91
N MET A 90 1.08 -26.87 12.49
CA MET A 90 -0.07 -26.03 12.82
C MET A 90 -0.14 -25.88 14.33
N LEU A 91 -0.36 -24.66 14.78
CA LEU A 91 -0.34 -24.28 16.18
C LEU A 91 -1.66 -23.58 16.56
N LEU A 92 -2.31 -24.08 17.61
CA LEU A 92 -3.35 -23.34 18.31
C LEU A 92 -2.68 -22.42 19.32
N MET A 93 -2.98 -21.12 19.22
CA MET A 93 -2.34 -20.12 20.05
C MET A 93 -3.24 -19.70 21.22
N HIS A 94 -2.71 -19.80 22.42
CA HIS A 94 -3.34 -19.32 23.65
C HIS A 94 -2.41 -18.27 24.27
N ALA A 95 -2.56 -17.02 23.88
CA ALA A 95 -1.60 -15.94 24.17
C ALA A 95 -0.17 -16.35 23.75
N ASN A 96 0.75 -16.56 24.70
CA ASN A 96 2.12 -17.01 24.44
C ASN A 96 2.29 -18.55 24.44
N SER A 97 1.25 -19.28 24.82
CA SER A 97 1.27 -20.75 24.80
C SER A 97 0.90 -21.29 23.43
N ARG A 98 1.53 -22.37 23.03
CA ARG A 98 1.38 -23.01 21.72
C ARG A 98 1.02 -24.47 21.91
N GLU A 99 0.01 -24.91 21.21
CA GLU A 99 -0.40 -26.30 21.15
C GLU A 99 -0.32 -26.80 19.72
N ASP A 100 0.41 -27.88 19.48
CA ASP A 100 0.48 -28.52 18.16
C ASP A 100 -0.83 -29.25 17.85
N ILE A 101 -1.44 -28.89 16.72
CA ILE A 101 -2.66 -29.54 16.22
C ILE A 101 -2.40 -30.21 14.89
N LYS A 102 -3.17 -31.26 14.59
CA LYS A 102 -3.01 -32.04 13.36
C LYS A 102 -3.99 -31.63 12.27
N GLU A 103 -5.12 -31.09 12.64
CA GLU A 103 -6.17 -30.60 11.72
C GLU A 103 -6.79 -29.31 12.24
N VAL A 104 -7.35 -28.53 11.33
CA VAL A 104 -8.14 -27.33 11.60
C VAL A 104 -9.34 -27.32 10.66
N ARG A 105 -10.49 -26.84 11.13
CA ARG A 105 -11.79 -26.91 10.49
C ARG A 105 -12.33 -25.55 10.09
N ALA A 106 -13.41 -25.55 9.31
CA ALA A 106 -14.13 -24.34 8.93
C ALA A 106 -14.54 -23.52 10.16
N GLY A 107 -14.27 -22.22 10.13
CA GLY A 107 -14.54 -21.27 11.21
C GLY A 107 -13.41 -21.07 12.21
N GLU A 108 -12.38 -21.92 12.21
CA GLU A 108 -11.27 -21.83 13.17
C GLU A 108 -10.14 -20.90 12.67
N ILE A 109 -9.32 -20.48 13.62
CA ILE A 109 -8.09 -19.72 13.38
C ILE A 109 -6.90 -20.57 13.84
N VAL A 110 -5.90 -20.66 12.99
CA VAL A 110 -4.68 -21.43 13.24
C VAL A 110 -3.44 -20.64 12.86
N ALA A 111 -2.33 -20.83 13.58
CA ALA A 111 -1.02 -20.35 13.16
C ALA A 111 -0.26 -21.47 12.45
N ILE A 112 0.17 -21.22 11.22
CA ILE A 112 0.93 -22.18 10.40
C ILE A 112 2.39 -21.75 10.35
N ALA A 113 3.30 -22.63 10.76
CA ALA A 113 4.72 -22.37 10.72
C ALA A 113 5.32 -22.79 9.36
N GLY A 114 6.20 -21.97 8.83
CA GLY A 114 7.03 -22.33 7.66
C GLY A 114 6.36 -22.17 6.29
N LEU A 115 5.29 -21.40 6.18
CA LEU A 115 4.81 -20.92 4.89
C LEU A 115 5.78 -19.82 4.38
N LYS A 116 6.61 -20.18 3.39
CA LYS A 116 7.75 -19.32 2.98
C LYS A 116 7.37 -18.10 2.17
N ASN A 117 6.30 -18.17 1.39
CA ASN A 117 5.92 -17.16 0.41
C ASN A 117 4.48 -16.67 0.60
N THR A 118 3.95 -16.75 1.81
CA THR A 118 2.61 -16.25 2.12
C THR A 118 2.71 -14.94 2.90
N THR A 119 2.06 -13.91 2.41
CA THR A 119 1.96 -12.59 3.05
C THR A 119 0.54 -12.33 3.54
N THR A 120 0.37 -11.30 4.36
CA THR A 120 -0.95 -10.88 4.87
C THR A 120 -1.88 -10.50 3.71
N GLY A 121 -3.14 -10.96 3.77
CA GLY A 121 -4.16 -10.72 2.74
C GLY A 121 -4.21 -11.78 1.63
N GLU A 122 -3.36 -12.80 1.65
CA GLU A 122 -3.34 -13.85 0.62
C GLU A 122 -4.25 -15.03 0.97
N THR A 123 -4.82 -15.64 -0.07
CA THR A 123 -5.70 -16.80 0.05
C THR A 123 -4.93 -18.10 -0.09
N LEU A 124 -5.15 -19.01 0.84
CA LEU A 124 -4.73 -20.42 0.77
C LEU A 124 -5.95 -21.29 0.50
N CYS A 125 -5.88 -22.14 -0.52
CA CYS A 125 -7.02 -22.96 -0.90
C CYS A 125 -6.62 -24.37 -1.38
N ASP A 126 -7.63 -25.20 -1.63
CA ASP A 126 -7.46 -26.50 -2.25
C ASP A 126 -6.85 -26.36 -3.66
N VAL A 127 -5.90 -27.24 -3.98
CA VAL A 127 -5.14 -27.18 -5.24
C VAL A 127 -6.04 -27.42 -6.47
N ASN A 128 -7.09 -28.23 -6.34
CA ASN A 128 -7.98 -28.60 -7.44
C ASN A 128 -9.20 -27.66 -7.56
N ASN A 129 -9.50 -26.92 -6.49
CA ASN A 129 -10.64 -26.00 -6.42
C ASN A 129 -10.18 -24.57 -6.06
N PRO A 130 -9.37 -23.94 -6.94
CA PRO A 130 -8.76 -22.66 -6.62
C PRO A 130 -9.79 -21.53 -6.49
N VAL A 131 -9.61 -20.70 -5.47
CA VAL A 131 -10.41 -19.50 -5.21
C VAL A 131 -9.51 -18.38 -4.68
N ILE A 132 -9.78 -17.15 -5.03
CA ILE A 132 -9.25 -15.95 -4.38
C ILE A 132 -10.39 -15.37 -3.58
N LEU A 133 -10.24 -15.34 -2.26
CA LEU A 133 -11.17 -14.66 -1.37
C LEU A 133 -10.97 -13.14 -1.49
N GLU A 134 -11.86 -12.38 -0.85
CA GLU A 134 -11.73 -10.92 -0.82
C GLU A 134 -10.32 -10.49 -0.36
N ARG A 135 -9.70 -9.60 -1.13
CA ARG A 135 -8.37 -9.08 -0.80
C ARG A 135 -8.49 -8.00 0.26
N MET A 136 -7.51 -7.96 1.16
CA MET A 136 -7.32 -6.82 2.04
C MET A 136 -6.58 -5.74 1.25
N ASP A 137 -7.20 -4.59 1.06
CA ASP A 137 -6.55 -3.43 0.45
C ASP A 137 -5.80 -2.65 1.53
N PHE A 138 -4.49 -2.54 1.36
CA PHE A 138 -3.63 -1.75 2.24
C PHE A 138 -3.33 -0.43 1.52
N PRO A 139 -3.55 0.73 2.19
CA PRO A 139 -3.22 2.01 1.61
C PRO A 139 -1.70 2.17 1.42
N ASP A 140 -1.32 2.91 0.40
CA ASP A 140 0.10 3.24 0.19
C ASP A 140 0.65 4.08 1.34
N PRO A 141 1.92 3.83 1.73
CA PRO A 141 2.58 4.64 2.74
C PRO A 141 2.61 6.13 2.38
N VAL A 142 2.45 6.98 3.38
CA VAL A 142 2.31 8.44 3.21
C VAL A 142 3.48 9.25 3.77
N ILE A 143 4.34 8.64 4.58
CA ILE A 143 5.61 9.23 5.02
C ILE A 143 6.77 8.28 4.78
N GLU A 144 7.96 8.85 4.69
CA GLU A 144 9.19 8.11 4.59
C GLU A 144 10.28 8.71 5.47
N VAL A 145 11.20 7.85 5.95
CA VAL A 145 12.39 8.26 6.69
C VAL A 145 13.59 7.46 6.20
N ALA A 146 14.74 8.13 6.11
CA ALA A 146 16.01 7.43 5.89
C ALA A 146 16.46 6.72 7.16
N VAL A 147 16.93 5.49 7.03
CA VAL A 147 17.43 4.67 8.13
C VAL A 147 18.84 4.20 7.82
N GLU A 148 19.76 4.46 8.74
CA GLU A 148 21.15 4.09 8.63
C GLU A 148 21.60 3.30 9.86
N ALA A 149 22.20 2.15 9.68
CA ALA A 149 22.73 1.36 10.77
C ALA A 149 23.85 2.10 11.50
N LYS A 150 23.86 2.08 12.85
CA LYS A 150 24.90 2.76 13.63
C LYS A 150 26.26 2.09 13.55
N THR A 151 26.30 0.80 13.29
CA THR A 151 27.54 0.02 13.19
C THR A 151 27.55 -0.84 11.93
N LYS A 152 28.74 -1.19 11.45
CA LYS A 152 28.89 -2.10 10.31
C LYS A 152 28.29 -3.48 10.57
N ALA A 153 28.33 -3.96 11.81
CA ALA A 153 27.70 -5.23 12.21
C ALA A 153 26.16 -5.17 12.17
N ASP A 154 25.58 -3.98 12.40
CA ASP A 154 24.14 -3.78 12.28
C ASP A 154 23.68 -3.60 10.83
N GLN A 155 24.58 -3.17 9.91
CA GLN A 155 24.25 -2.99 8.50
C GLN A 155 23.78 -4.29 7.84
N ASP A 156 24.49 -5.40 8.08
CA ASP A 156 24.13 -6.70 7.51
C ASP A 156 22.81 -7.23 8.07
N LYS A 157 22.52 -6.92 9.34
CA LYS A 157 21.29 -7.32 10.02
C LYS A 157 20.11 -6.43 9.64
N LEU A 158 20.35 -5.15 9.38
CA LEU A 158 19.32 -4.16 9.09
C LEU A 158 18.43 -4.62 7.93
N SER A 159 19.01 -5.02 6.81
CA SER A 159 18.28 -5.47 5.63
C SER A 159 17.39 -6.69 5.93
N VAL A 160 17.89 -7.64 6.71
CA VAL A 160 17.14 -8.84 7.12
C VAL A 160 15.98 -8.48 8.04
N VAL A 161 16.20 -7.58 8.98
CA VAL A 161 15.15 -7.14 9.92
C VAL A 161 14.07 -6.33 9.22
N LEU A 162 14.46 -5.41 8.35
CA LEU A 162 13.51 -4.63 7.56
C LEU A 162 12.66 -5.51 6.65
N ALA A 163 13.25 -6.52 6.00
CA ALA A 163 12.51 -7.47 5.18
C ALA A 163 11.47 -8.24 6.01
N ARG A 164 11.82 -8.69 7.22
CA ARG A 164 10.88 -9.38 8.13
C ARG A 164 9.73 -8.48 8.58
N LEU A 165 10.02 -7.22 8.93
CA LEU A 165 8.98 -6.26 9.31
C LEU A 165 8.03 -5.98 8.15
N ALA A 166 8.54 -5.90 6.91
CA ALA A 166 7.72 -5.73 5.72
C ALA A 166 6.86 -6.97 5.37
N GLU A 167 7.32 -8.18 5.72
CA GLU A 167 6.50 -9.39 5.62
C GLU A 167 5.33 -9.39 6.63
N GLU A 168 5.54 -8.82 7.82
CA GLU A 168 4.53 -8.73 8.87
C GLU A 168 3.46 -7.67 8.58
N ASP A 169 3.88 -6.54 8.02
CA ASP A 169 3.04 -5.35 7.82
C ASP A 169 3.06 -4.89 6.35
N PRO A 170 2.01 -5.16 5.57
CA PRO A 170 1.92 -4.75 4.17
C PRO A 170 1.87 -3.24 3.94
N SER A 171 1.53 -2.45 4.97
CA SER A 171 1.55 -0.98 4.90
C SER A 171 2.95 -0.38 5.15
N PHE A 172 3.91 -1.23 5.51
CA PHE A 172 5.31 -0.87 5.68
C PHE A 172 6.11 -1.28 4.44
N GLN A 173 6.82 -0.34 3.85
CA GLN A 173 7.65 -0.57 2.68
C GLN A 173 9.10 -0.17 2.93
N VAL A 174 10.00 -0.89 2.29
CA VAL A 174 11.45 -0.64 2.36
C VAL A 174 11.95 -0.41 0.95
N GLY A 175 12.74 0.64 0.77
CA GLY A 175 13.35 1.00 -0.50
C GLY A 175 14.76 1.54 -0.31
N SER A 176 15.39 1.90 -1.41
CA SER A 176 16.62 2.66 -1.42
C SER A 176 16.38 3.95 -2.18
N ASP A 177 16.86 5.04 -1.66
CA ASP A 177 16.92 6.31 -2.37
C ASP A 177 17.95 6.22 -3.49
N GLU A 178 17.56 6.51 -4.73
CA GLU A 178 18.41 6.33 -5.91
C GLU A 178 19.58 7.33 -5.95
N GLU A 179 19.42 8.50 -5.35
CA GLU A 179 20.43 9.56 -5.38
C GLU A 179 21.44 9.42 -4.24
N SER A 180 20.94 9.20 -3.01
CA SER A 180 21.79 9.09 -1.82
C SER A 180 22.28 7.66 -1.55
N GLY A 181 21.62 6.65 -2.10
CA GLY A 181 21.85 5.24 -1.80
C GLY A 181 21.44 4.82 -0.39
N GLN A 182 20.76 5.70 0.35
CA GLN A 182 20.29 5.42 1.71
C GLN A 182 19.12 4.45 1.70
N THR A 183 19.04 3.61 2.73
CA THR A 183 17.85 2.80 2.97
C THR A 183 16.73 3.70 3.48
N VAL A 184 15.57 3.64 2.84
CA VAL A 184 14.37 4.41 3.19
C VAL A 184 13.28 3.44 3.63
N ILE A 185 12.66 3.74 4.77
CA ILE A 185 11.46 3.06 5.24
C ILE A 185 10.25 3.97 5.11
N LYS A 186 9.14 3.41 4.66
CA LYS A 186 7.89 4.12 4.40
C LYS A 186 6.76 3.54 5.24
N GLY A 187 5.88 4.38 5.74
CA GLY A 187 4.78 3.97 6.62
C GLY A 187 3.60 4.94 6.61
N MET A 188 2.58 4.60 7.39
CA MET A 188 1.30 5.31 7.43
C MET A 188 1.31 6.56 8.32
N GLY A 189 2.37 6.78 9.08
CA GLY A 189 2.51 7.93 9.96
C GLY A 189 3.75 7.84 10.85
N GLU A 190 4.05 8.95 11.53
CA GLU A 190 5.22 9.10 12.40
C GLU A 190 5.27 8.00 13.49
N LEU A 191 4.16 7.82 14.22
CA LEU A 191 4.07 6.80 15.27
C LEU A 191 4.26 5.37 14.71
N HIS A 192 3.76 5.09 13.52
CA HIS A 192 3.95 3.80 12.88
C HIS A 192 5.44 3.49 12.66
N LEU A 193 6.18 4.42 12.08
CA LEU A 193 7.62 4.27 11.85
C LEU A 193 8.42 4.24 13.16
N GLU A 194 8.04 5.06 14.16
CA GLU A 194 8.67 5.03 15.50
C GLU A 194 8.53 3.66 16.16
N ILE A 195 7.34 3.05 16.12
CA ILE A 195 7.09 1.71 16.66
C ILE A 195 7.95 0.67 15.95
N LEU A 196 8.06 0.72 14.62
CA LEU A 196 8.87 -0.23 13.85
C LEU A 196 10.36 -0.09 14.18
N VAL A 197 10.86 1.13 14.33
CA VAL A 197 12.25 1.40 14.75
C VAL A 197 12.50 0.92 16.18
N ASP A 198 11.55 1.13 17.10
CA ASP A 198 11.65 0.61 18.46
C ASP A 198 11.66 -0.92 18.48
N ARG A 199 10.85 -1.58 17.68
CA ARG A 199 10.87 -3.04 17.49
C ARG A 199 12.22 -3.53 16.94
N MET A 200 12.80 -2.85 15.95
CA MET A 200 14.14 -3.17 15.43
C MET A 200 15.15 -3.23 16.58
N LYS A 201 15.12 -2.24 17.45
CA LYS A 201 16.03 -2.15 18.59
C LYS A 201 15.74 -3.18 19.68
N ARG A 202 14.49 -3.33 20.09
CA ARG A 202 14.11 -4.19 21.24
C ARG A 202 14.06 -5.66 20.90
N GLU A 203 13.44 -6.02 19.78
CA GLU A 203 13.23 -7.42 19.39
C GLU A 203 14.44 -7.98 18.65
N PHE A 204 14.98 -7.24 17.69
CA PHE A 204 16.04 -7.71 16.80
C PHE A 204 17.45 -7.29 17.19
N LYS A 205 17.60 -6.40 18.18
CA LYS A 205 18.89 -5.88 18.66
C LYS A 205 19.68 -5.16 17.54
N VAL A 206 18.99 -4.46 16.64
CA VAL A 206 19.58 -3.61 15.60
C VAL A 206 19.33 -2.16 15.96
N ASP A 207 20.37 -1.36 16.10
CA ASP A 207 20.27 0.07 16.37
C ASP A 207 20.56 0.87 15.09
N ALA A 208 19.76 1.88 14.83
CA ALA A 208 19.83 2.69 13.63
C ALA A 208 19.64 4.19 13.93
N ASN A 209 20.24 5.02 13.10
CA ASN A 209 19.93 6.44 13.02
C ASN A 209 18.73 6.62 12.09
N VAL A 210 17.78 7.42 12.50
CA VAL A 210 16.56 7.70 11.74
C VAL A 210 16.55 9.16 11.34
N GLY A 211 16.38 9.42 10.07
CA GLY A 211 16.27 10.78 9.52
C GLY A 211 14.97 11.49 9.90
N GLN A 212 14.80 12.72 9.42
CA GLN A 212 13.55 13.46 9.60
C GLN A 212 12.46 12.88 8.68
N PRO A 213 11.20 12.76 9.16
CA PRO A 213 10.09 12.31 8.34
C PRO A 213 9.86 13.22 7.14
N GLN A 214 9.62 12.62 6.00
CA GLN A 214 9.25 13.32 4.77
C GLN A 214 7.87 12.88 4.30
N VAL A 215 7.10 13.82 3.78
CA VAL A 215 5.77 13.56 3.23
C VAL A 215 5.93 12.99 1.83
N ALA A 216 5.26 11.89 1.55
CA ALA A 216 5.20 11.31 0.21
C ALA A 216 4.18 12.08 -0.65
N TYR A 217 4.60 13.20 -1.20
CA TYR A 217 3.80 13.96 -2.17
C TYR A 217 3.57 13.14 -3.46
N ARG A 218 2.61 13.58 -4.26
CA ARG A 218 2.35 13.05 -5.61
C ARG A 218 2.19 14.23 -6.57
N GLU A 219 2.25 13.92 -7.85
CA GLU A 219 1.89 14.86 -8.90
C GLU A 219 0.69 14.33 -9.68
N THR A 220 -0.05 15.21 -10.34
CA THR A 220 -1.13 14.86 -11.27
C THR A 220 -1.18 15.86 -12.40
N ILE A 221 -2.03 15.60 -13.39
CA ILE A 221 -2.32 16.55 -14.46
C ILE A 221 -3.69 17.19 -14.27
N THR A 222 -3.87 18.42 -14.76
CA THR A 222 -5.12 19.17 -14.56
C THR A 222 -5.91 19.41 -15.83
N ARG A 223 -5.32 19.12 -17.00
CA ARG A 223 -5.98 19.23 -18.30
C ARG A 223 -5.47 18.17 -19.26
N PRO A 224 -6.29 17.79 -20.26
CA PRO A 224 -5.84 16.92 -21.32
C PRO A 224 -4.70 17.56 -22.13
N ALA A 225 -3.80 16.73 -22.61
CA ALA A 225 -2.76 17.13 -23.56
C ALA A 225 -2.40 15.96 -24.47
N ASP A 226 -1.85 16.27 -25.64
CA ASP A 226 -1.35 15.29 -26.59
C ASP A 226 0.03 15.66 -27.11
N ILE A 227 0.74 14.65 -27.58
CA ILE A 227 2.05 14.79 -28.20
C ILE A 227 2.23 13.79 -29.33
N ASP A 228 2.89 14.22 -30.37
CA ASP A 228 3.44 13.39 -31.44
C ASP A 228 4.96 13.44 -31.31
N TYR A 229 5.54 12.36 -30.75
CA TYR A 229 6.97 12.28 -30.43
C TYR A 229 7.68 11.28 -31.33
N THR A 230 8.83 11.67 -31.88
CA THR A 230 9.68 10.80 -32.68
C THR A 230 11.03 10.63 -32.01
N HIS A 231 11.34 9.41 -31.60
CA HIS A 231 12.69 9.01 -31.23
C HIS A 231 13.45 8.54 -32.48
N LYS A 232 14.53 9.24 -32.82
CA LYS A 232 15.41 8.85 -33.90
C LYS A 232 16.86 9.04 -33.48
N LYS A 233 17.64 7.95 -33.50
CA LYS A 233 19.06 7.97 -33.22
C LYS A 233 19.79 7.12 -34.24
N GLN A 234 20.82 7.70 -34.89
CA GLN A 234 21.74 7.01 -35.79
C GLN A 234 23.15 7.13 -35.22
N SER A 235 23.77 6.02 -34.87
CA SER A 235 25.16 5.98 -34.41
C SER A 235 25.80 4.71 -34.98
N GLY A 236 26.49 4.83 -36.12
CA GLY A 236 27.44 3.85 -36.66
C GLY A 236 27.05 2.35 -36.62
N GLY A 237 25.81 1.99 -36.87
CA GLY A 237 25.27 0.64 -36.83
C GLY A 237 23.75 0.64 -37.00
N ALA A 238 23.02 -0.35 -36.47
CA ALA A 238 21.57 -0.35 -36.44
C ALA A 238 21.03 0.91 -35.77
N GLY A 239 20.18 1.69 -36.43
CA GLY A 239 19.57 2.89 -35.89
C GLY A 239 18.52 2.60 -34.83
N GLN A 240 17.98 3.64 -34.23
CA GLN A 240 16.79 3.54 -33.37
C GLN A 240 15.70 4.46 -33.92
N PHE A 241 14.52 3.91 -34.15
CA PHE A 241 13.37 4.67 -34.61
C PHE A 241 12.10 4.22 -33.88
N ALA A 242 11.37 5.18 -33.35
CA ALA A 242 10.01 4.98 -32.84
C ALA A 242 9.26 6.31 -32.88
N ARG A 243 8.10 6.38 -33.52
CA ARG A 243 7.19 7.51 -33.46
C ARG A 243 5.93 7.07 -32.73
N ILE A 244 5.50 7.84 -31.76
CA ILE A 244 4.28 7.60 -31.01
C ILE A 244 3.48 8.88 -30.84
N LYS A 245 2.17 8.79 -31.01
CA LYS A 245 1.24 9.85 -30.65
C LYS A 245 0.48 9.42 -29.41
N VAL A 246 0.68 10.13 -28.32
CA VAL A 246 0.10 9.82 -27.01
C VAL A 246 -0.77 10.97 -26.56
N LYS A 247 -1.99 10.67 -26.11
CA LYS A 247 -2.91 11.58 -25.43
C LYS A 247 -2.93 11.23 -23.95
N ILE A 248 -2.84 12.23 -23.06
CA ILE A 248 -3.06 12.06 -21.63
C ILE A 248 -4.26 12.86 -21.17
N GLU A 249 -5.03 12.30 -20.24
CA GLU A 249 -6.25 12.90 -19.69
C GLU A 249 -6.28 12.70 -18.18
N PRO A 250 -6.69 13.72 -17.40
CA PRO A 250 -6.85 13.55 -15.96
C PRO A 250 -8.00 12.57 -15.68
N LEU A 251 -7.85 11.82 -14.61
CA LEU A 251 -8.88 10.94 -14.04
C LEU A 251 -9.35 11.48 -12.68
N GLU A 252 -10.42 10.88 -12.17
CA GLU A 252 -10.87 11.14 -10.83
C GLU A 252 -9.82 10.74 -9.79
N PRO A 253 -9.73 11.47 -8.65
CA PRO A 253 -8.81 11.14 -7.57
C PRO A 253 -8.90 9.67 -7.14
N GLY A 254 -7.74 9.03 -6.94
CA GLY A 254 -7.65 7.63 -6.55
C GLY A 254 -7.76 6.63 -7.71
N SER A 255 -7.92 7.08 -8.95
CA SER A 255 -7.99 6.20 -10.13
C SER A 255 -6.62 5.64 -10.57
N GLY A 256 -5.54 6.20 -10.06
CA GLY A 256 -4.18 5.78 -10.38
C GLY A 256 -3.79 6.02 -11.84
N PHE A 257 -3.02 5.10 -12.41
CA PHE A 257 -2.59 5.16 -13.81
C PHE A 257 -3.34 4.14 -14.67
N GLN A 258 -3.91 4.63 -15.77
CA GLN A 258 -4.55 3.78 -16.78
C GLN A 258 -3.86 3.95 -18.14
N PHE A 259 -3.69 2.85 -18.84
CA PHE A 259 -3.15 2.84 -20.20
C PHE A 259 -4.11 2.15 -21.17
N ASP A 260 -4.31 2.76 -22.33
CA ASP A 260 -5.13 2.23 -23.40
C ASP A 260 -4.42 2.41 -24.75
N SER A 261 -4.84 1.66 -25.76
CA SER A 261 -4.36 1.80 -27.13
C SER A 261 -5.52 1.79 -28.11
N SER A 262 -5.61 2.85 -28.90
CA SER A 262 -6.58 2.97 -29.99
C SER A 262 -5.96 2.77 -31.37
N ILE A 263 -4.77 2.18 -31.44
CA ILE A 263 -4.08 1.90 -32.70
C ILE A 263 -4.96 1.04 -33.61
N ARG A 264 -5.13 1.52 -34.85
CA ARG A 264 -5.81 0.80 -35.93
C ARG A 264 -4.89 0.75 -37.16
N GLY A 265 -4.83 -0.39 -37.85
CA GLY A 265 -4.17 -0.52 -39.12
C GLY A 265 -2.66 -0.77 -39.13
N GLY A 266 -2.06 -1.20 -37.98
CA GLY A 266 -0.67 -1.70 -37.95
C GLY A 266 0.42 -0.64 -37.95
N ASN A 267 0.11 0.65 -37.78
CA ASN A 267 1.08 1.75 -37.73
C ASN A 267 2.11 1.57 -36.57
N VAL A 268 1.70 0.91 -35.49
CA VAL A 268 2.60 0.44 -34.44
C VAL A 268 2.33 -1.06 -34.26
N PRO A 269 3.30 -1.95 -34.49
CA PRO A 269 3.15 -3.37 -34.27
C PRO A 269 2.69 -3.66 -32.83
N THR A 270 1.78 -4.60 -32.66
CA THR A 270 1.17 -4.95 -31.36
C THR A 270 2.21 -5.32 -30.30
N GLU A 271 3.32 -5.92 -30.74
CA GLU A 271 4.46 -6.30 -29.87
C GLU A 271 5.17 -5.11 -29.21
N TYR A 272 5.08 -3.88 -29.78
CA TYR A 272 5.71 -2.70 -29.23
C TYR A 272 4.80 -1.88 -28.29
N ILE A 273 3.49 -2.13 -28.30
CA ILE A 273 2.54 -1.45 -27.41
C ILE A 273 2.88 -1.62 -25.93
N PRO A 274 3.23 -2.84 -25.44
CA PRO A 274 3.68 -3.03 -24.06
C PRO A 274 4.94 -2.23 -23.73
N SER A 275 5.83 -2.01 -24.69
CA SER A 275 7.07 -1.23 -24.49
C SER A 275 6.78 0.25 -24.31
N VAL A 276 5.81 0.80 -25.06
CA VAL A 276 5.33 2.17 -24.84
C VAL A 276 4.73 2.32 -23.46
N LYS A 277 3.85 1.39 -23.05
CA LYS A 277 3.27 1.37 -21.71
C LYS A 277 4.35 1.36 -20.62
N LYS A 278 5.33 0.47 -20.75
CA LYS A 278 6.46 0.37 -19.82
C LYS A 278 7.25 1.67 -19.74
N GLY A 279 7.52 2.32 -20.88
CA GLY A 279 8.19 3.62 -20.94
C GLY A 279 7.43 4.72 -20.17
N LEU A 280 6.11 4.79 -20.33
CA LEU A 280 5.24 5.70 -19.60
C LEU A 280 5.22 5.38 -18.09
N GLU A 281 5.12 4.09 -17.72
CA GLU A 281 5.14 3.65 -16.32
C GLU A 281 6.44 3.98 -15.60
N MET A 282 7.58 3.86 -16.28
CA MET A 282 8.87 4.26 -15.73
C MET A 282 8.96 5.78 -15.57
N ALA A 283 8.53 6.53 -16.60
CA ALA A 283 8.64 7.99 -16.59
C ALA A 283 7.73 8.66 -15.55
N ARG A 284 6.53 8.10 -15.29
CA ARG A 284 5.61 8.65 -14.30
C ARG A 284 6.10 8.54 -12.86
N GLN A 285 7.12 7.73 -12.58
CA GLN A 285 7.70 7.63 -11.22
C GLN A 285 8.43 8.91 -10.82
N THR A 286 8.81 9.74 -11.79
CA THR A 286 9.48 11.01 -11.55
C THR A 286 8.72 12.12 -12.25
N GLY A 287 7.96 12.91 -11.51
CA GLY A 287 7.18 14.03 -12.03
C GLY A 287 8.05 15.25 -12.37
N LEU A 288 7.41 16.29 -12.93
CA LEU A 288 8.10 17.48 -13.44
C LEU A 288 8.20 18.63 -12.42
N LEU A 289 7.36 18.64 -11.37
CA LEU A 289 7.30 19.76 -10.44
C LEU A 289 8.34 19.66 -9.33
N ALA A 290 8.40 18.49 -8.72
CA ALA A 290 9.28 18.22 -7.58
C ALA A 290 9.78 16.76 -7.57
N GLY A 291 9.67 16.05 -8.68
CA GLY A 291 10.16 14.69 -8.84
C GLY A 291 9.28 13.59 -8.24
N PHE A 292 8.08 13.90 -7.76
CA PHE A 292 7.19 12.91 -7.15
C PHE A 292 6.41 12.10 -8.19
N PRO A 293 6.03 10.85 -7.87
CA PRO A 293 5.25 10.01 -8.76
C PRO A 293 3.95 10.66 -9.24
N VAL A 294 3.63 10.49 -10.54
CA VAL A 294 2.41 11.04 -11.15
C VAL A 294 1.30 10.01 -11.10
N ILE A 295 0.13 10.43 -10.60
CA ILE A 295 -1.08 9.60 -10.45
C ILE A 295 -2.31 10.24 -11.07
N ASP A 296 -3.40 9.49 -11.13
CA ASP A 296 -4.74 9.93 -11.54
C ASP A 296 -4.79 10.49 -12.98
N PHE A 297 -4.22 9.73 -13.92
CA PHE A 297 -4.31 10.05 -15.35
C PHE A 297 -4.39 8.79 -16.21
N LYS A 298 -5.03 8.96 -17.38
CA LYS A 298 -5.07 7.96 -18.44
C LYS A 298 -4.15 8.39 -19.57
N ALA A 299 -3.34 7.46 -20.05
CA ALA A 299 -2.56 7.62 -21.28
C ALA A 299 -3.14 6.73 -22.38
N THR A 300 -3.41 7.30 -23.55
CA THR A 300 -3.90 6.58 -24.71
C THR A 300 -2.88 6.70 -25.85
N LEU A 301 -2.38 5.57 -26.34
CA LEU A 301 -1.59 5.51 -27.56
C LEU A 301 -2.52 5.58 -28.77
N VAL A 302 -2.50 6.70 -29.48
CA VAL A 302 -3.49 7.02 -30.53
C VAL A 302 -2.99 6.64 -31.91
N ASP A 303 -1.69 6.88 -32.17
CA ASP A 303 -1.05 6.67 -33.49
C ASP A 303 0.46 6.51 -33.31
N GLY A 304 1.16 6.19 -34.39
CA GLY A 304 2.61 6.11 -34.39
C GLY A 304 3.16 5.65 -35.75
N ALA A 305 4.46 5.37 -35.75
CA ALA A 305 5.11 4.77 -36.91
C ALA A 305 6.32 3.94 -36.46
N TYR A 306 6.64 2.93 -37.22
CA TYR A 306 7.82 2.11 -37.05
C TYR A 306 8.66 2.05 -38.33
N HIS A 307 9.87 1.55 -38.23
CA HIS A 307 10.79 1.30 -39.32
C HIS A 307 11.25 -0.16 -39.26
N ASP A 308 11.16 -0.87 -40.36
CA ASP A 308 11.38 -2.34 -40.40
C ASP A 308 12.74 -2.79 -39.82
N VAL A 309 13.77 -1.96 -39.90
CA VAL A 309 15.14 -2.28 -39.49
C VAL A 309 15.52 -1.61 -38.16
N ASP A 310 15.09 -0.35 -37.94
CA ASP A 310 15.57 0.51 -36.87
C ASP A 310 14.62 0.53 -35.64
N SER A 311 13.45 -0.10 -35.74
CA SER A 311 12.50 -0.17 -34.63
C SER A 311 12.77 -1.38 -33.73
N SER A 312 12.63 -1.16 -32.43
CA SER A 312 12.79 -2.19 -31.39
C SER A 312 11.94 -1.87 -30.17
N ALA A 313 11.70 -2.85 -29.34
CA ALA A 313 11.04 -2.67 -28.04
C ALA A 313 11.69 -1.57 -27.20
N LEU A 314 13.02 -1.52 -27.19
CA LEU A 314 13.79 -0.49 -26.48
C LEU A 314 13.55 0.92 -27.09
N ALA A 315 13.50 1.06 -28.42
CA ALA A 315 13.23 2.35 -29.06
C ALA A 315 11.85 2.89 -28.68
N PHE A 316 10.82 2.05 -28.63
CA PHE A 316 9.48 2.42 -28.19
C PHE A 316 9.38 2.71 -26.68
N GLU A 317 10.15 2.00 -25.84
CA GLU A 317 10.25 2.32 -24.40
C GLU A 317 10.87 3.70 -24.19
N ILE A 318 11.96 4.01 -24.89
CA ILE A 318 12.63 5.33 -24.82
C ILE A 318 11.68 6.43 -25.35
N ALA A 319 10.99 6.17 -26.46
CA ALA A 319 9.99 7.12 -26.99
C ALA A 319 8.87 7.39 -25.98
N GLY A 320 8.35 6.35 -25.32
CA GLY A 320 7.34 6.48 -24.26
C GLY A 320 7.80 7.35 -23.10
N ARG A 321 9.03 7.12 -22.62
CA ARG A 321 9.63 7.94 -21.53
C ARG A 321 9.79 9.41 -21.91
N ALA A 322 10.29 9.68 -23.10
CA ALA A 322 10.52 11.05 -23.58
C ALA A 322 9.19 11.77 -23.87
N ALA A 323 8.24 11.09 -24.54
CA ALA A 323 6.91 11.63 -24.81
C ALA A 323 6.17 12.02 -23.52
N PHE A 324 6.27 11.20 -22.47
CA PHE A 324 5.66 11.50 -21.18
C PHE A 324 6.15 12.81 -20.59
N ARG A 325 7.46 13.02 -20.54
CA ARG A 325 8.05 14.26 -20.01
C ARG A 325 7.56 15.50 -20.75
N GLU A 326 7.48 15.44 -22.08
CA GLU A 326 7.04 16.59 -22.86
C GLU A 326 5.53 16.83 -22.74
N VAL A 327 4.70 15.79 -22.75
CA VAL A 327 3.24 15.94 -22.66
C VAL A 327 2.81 16.43 -21.29
N MET A 328 3.49 16.01 -20.23
CA MET A 328 3.25 16.48 -18.85
C MET A 328 3.36 17.99 -18.72
N ALA A 329 4.37 18.61 -19.33
CA ALA A 329 4.54 20.07 -19.30
C ALA A 329 3.33 20.80 -19.89
N ARG A 330 2.71 20.23 -20.94
CA ARG A 330 1.52 20.78 -21.60
C ARG A 330 0.24 20.55 -20.79
N ALA A 331 0.18 19.50 -19.97
CA ALA A 331 -0.99 19.08 -19.21
C ALA A 331 -1.22 19.86 -17.89
N LYS A 332 -0.44 20.91 -17.62
CA LYS A 332 -0.46 21.67 -16.36
C LYS A 332 -0.38 20.75 -15.13
N PRO A 333 0.79 20.22 -14.82
CA PRO A 333 0.97 19.38 -13.65
C PRO A 333 0.67 20.14 -12.34
N ALA A 334 0.16 19.43 -11.35
CA ALA A 334 -0.15 19.94 -10.02
C ALA A 334 0.39 18.99 -8.95
N LEU A 335 0.83 19.55 -7.83
CA LEU A 335 1.29 18.80 -6.68
C LEU A 335 0.09 18.36 -5.84
N LEU A 336 0.16 17.14 -5.30
CA LEU A 336 -0.81 16.56 -4.38
C LEU A 336 -0.16 16.27 -3.04
N GLU A 337 -0.89 16.54 -1.95
CA GLU A 337 -0.50 16.19 -0.59
C GLU A 337 -1.46 15.16 0.02
N PRO A 338 -0.98 14.26 0.88
CA PRO A 338 -1.84 13.31 1.56
C PRO A 338 -2.66 14.01 2.64
N MET A 339 -3.98 13.80 2.58
CA MET A 339 -4.94 14.24 3.58
C MET A 339 -5.22 13.11 4.56
N MET A 340 -5.21 13.44 5.82
CA MET A 340 -5.48 12.52 6.91
C MET A 340 -6.88 12.75 7.46
N ARG A 341 -7.64 11.69 7.65
CA ARG A 341 -8.86 11.70 8.46
C ARG A 341 -8.46 11.64 9.92
N VAL A 342 -8.77 12.70 10.65
CA VAL A 342 -8.42 12.87 12.06
C VAL A 342 -9.69 12.85 12.88
N GLU A 343 -9.77 11.99 13.88
CA GLU A 343 -10.80 12.00 14.91
C GLU A 343 -10.17 12.38 16.25
N VAL A 344 -10.61 13.46 16.86
CA VAL A 344 -10.16 13.90 18.19
C VAL A 344 -11.30 13.76 19.17
N VAL A 345 -11.06 13.00 20.24
CA VAL A 345 -11.99 12.87 21.38
C VAL A 345 -11.47 13.75 22.51
N THR A 346 -12.24 14.76 22.89
CA THR A 346 -11.83 15.78 23.87
C THR A 346 -12.98 16.12 24.83
N PRO A 347 -12.69 16.48 26.12
CA PRO A 347 -13.70 17.10 26.97
C PRO A 347 -14.20 18.41 26.35
N GLU A 348 -15.44 18.78 26.64
CA GLU A 348 -16.09 19.98 26.11
C GLU A 348 -15.30 21.28 26.40
N ASP A 349 -14.66 21.36 27.56
CA ASP A 349 -13.85 22.52 27.97
C ASP A 349 -12.70 22.87 27.00
N TYR A 350 -12.19 21.87 26.25
CA TYR A 350 -11.08 22.05 25.31
C TYR A 350 -11.51 22.02 23.84
N LEU A 351 -12.80 21.89 23.56
CA LEU A 351 -13.32 21.77 22.19
C LEU A 351 -12.88 22.93 21.30
N GLY A 352 -12.98 24.16 21.82
CA GLY A 352 -12.61 25.37 21.08
C GLY A 352 -11.12 25.40 20.71
N ASP A 353 -10.25 25.03 21.63
CA ASP A 353 -8.80 24.99 21.43
C ASP A 353 -8.40 23.92 20.39
N VAL A 354 -9.03 22.74 20.45
CA VAL A 354 -8.81 21.67 19.48
C VAL A 354 -9.25 22.08 18.07
N ILE A 355 -10.43 22.68 17.93
CA ILE A 355 -10.92 23.17 16.63
C ILE A 355 -10.01 24.28 16.10
N GLY A 356 -9.59 25.21 16.97
CA GLY A 356 -8.67 26.30 16.61
C GLY A 356 -7.34 25.78 16.09
N ASP A 357 -6.74 24.79 16.75
CA ASP A 357 -5.47 24.19 16.33
C ASP A 357 -5.62 23.39 15.02
N LEU A 358 -6.67 22.59 14.86
CA LEU A 358 -6.93 21.87 13.60
C LEU A 358 -7.11 22.82 12.42
N ASN A 359 -7.83 23.93 12.61
CA ASN A 359 -7.99 24.97 11.58
C ASN A 359 -6.64 25.65 11.25
N ALA A 360 -5.81 25.96 12.26
CA ALA A 360 -4.48 26.51 12.05
C ALA A 360 -3.56 25.57 11.24
N ARG A 361 -3.82 24.27 11.31
CA ARG A 361 -3.14 23.21 10.53
C ARG A 361 -3.73 22.99 9.14
N ARG A 362 -4.54 23.89 8.63
CA ARG A 362 -5.28 23.79 7.36
C ARG A 362 -6.30 22.64 7.37
N GLY A 363 -6.75 22.23 8.56
CA GLY A 363 -7.76 21.20 8.71
C GLY A 363 -9.15 21.71 8.28
N GLN A 364 -9.92 20.81 7.71
CA GLN A 364 -11.33 21.02 7.35
C GLN A 364 -12.18 20.21 8.32
N ILE A 365 -12.92 20.89 9.19
CA ILE A 365 -13.81 20.22 10.15
C ILE A 365 -15.01 19.66 9.40
N GLU A 366 -15.23 18.36 9.47
CA GLU A 366 -16.34 17.65 8.80
C GLU A 366 -17.56 17.52 9.72
N GLY A 367 -17.32 17.37 11.02
CA GLY A 367 -18.41 17.19 11.97
C GLY A 367 -17.95 17.16 13.41
N MET A 368 -18.93 17.34 14.28
CA MET A 368 -18.77 17.22 15.72
C MET A 368 -19.95 16.46 16.29
N GLU A 369 -19.69 15.52 17.17
CA GLU A 369 -20.75 14.75 17.83
C GLU A 369 -20.42 14.50 19.31
N PRO A 370 -21.41 14.57 20.19
CA PRO A 370 -21.22 14.20 21.59
C PRO A 370 -21.07 12.68 21.73
N ARG A 371 -20.12 12.25 22.56
CA ARG A 371 -19.95 10.84 22.93
C ARG A 371 -19.75 10.74 24.44
N ALA A 372 -20.80 10.36 25.16
CA ALA A 372 -20.82 10.34 26.60
C ALA A 372 -20.45 11.72 27.22
N ASN A 373 -19.32 11.82 27.94
CA ASN A 373 -18.83 13.05 28.59
C ASN A 373 -17.74 13.75 27.74
N ALA A 374 -17.66 13.47 26.45
CA ALA A 374 -16.67 14.04 25.54
C ALA A 374 -17.31 14.48 24.24
N GLN A 375 -16.60 15.27 23.50
CA GLN A 375 -16.91 15.68 22.12
C GLN A 375 -15.95 14.99 21.17
N VAL A 376 -16.46 14.51 20.05
CA VAL A 376 -15.68 13.93 18.97
C VAL A 376 -15.66 14.93 17.82
N VAL A 377 -14.46 15.38 17.45
CA VAL A 377 -14.21 16.27 16.32
C VAL A 377 -13.63 15.45 15.18
N ARG A 378 -14.27 15.48 14.01
CA ARG A 378 -13.73 14.86 12.79
C ARG A 378 -13.27 15.95 11.83
N ALA A 379 -12.07 15.76 11.30
CA ALA A 379 -11.46 16.70 10.37
C ALA A 379 -10.59 16.01 9.33
N GLN A 380 -10.47 16.61 8.16
CA GLN A 380 -9.45 16.28 7.17
C GLN A 380 -8.30 17.27 7.31
N VAL A 381 -7.09 16.77 7.54
CA VAL A 381 -5.92 17.60 7.81
C VAL A 381 -4.74 17.14 6.97
N PRO A 382 -3.98 18.04 6.32
CA PRO A 382 -2.78 17.67 5.58
C PRO A 382 -1.73 17.04 6.52
N LEU A 383 -1.18 15.87 6.11
CA LEU A 383 -0.18 15.16 6.91
C LEU A 383 1.03 16.04 7.27
N ALA A 384 1.49 16.90 6.34
CA ALA A 384 2.62 17.79 6.55
C ALA A 384 2.49 18.68 7.80
N THR A 385 1.26 18.97 8.23
CA THR A 385 0.98 19.83 9.41
C THR A 385 0.74 19.02 10.68
N MET A 386 0.71 17.70 10.62
CA MET A 386 0.37 16.81 11.73
C MET A 386 1.58 16.25 12.48
N PHE A 387 2.80 16.44 11.97
CA PHE A 387 3.99 16.01 12.72
C PHE A 387 4.06 16.66 14.10
N GLY A 388 4.31 15.83 15.12
CA GLY A 388 4.34 16.27 16.52
C GLY A 388 2.98 16.65 17.12
N TYR A 389 1.86 16.44 16.42
CA TYR A 389 0.52 16.81 16.88
C TYR A 389 0.17 16.24 18.26
N VAL A 390 0.61 15.03 18.57
CA VAL A 390 0.39 14.39 19.89
C VAL A 390 0.85 15.28 21.04
N ASN A 391 1.99 15.96 20.89
CA ASN A 391 2.53 16.83 21.94
C ASN A 391 1.72 18.12 22.04
N THR A 392 1.34 18.69 20.92
CA THR A 392 0.48 19.90 20.88
C THR A 392 -0.89 19.59 21.53
N LEU A 393 -1.54 18.50 21.14
CA LEU A 393 -2.83 18.10 21.67
C LEU A 393 -2.78 17.86 23.19
N ARG A 394 -1.73 17.17 23.68
CA ARG A 394 -1.52 16.96 25.11
C ARG A 394 -1.34 18.29 25.87
N SER A 395 -0.61 19.22 25.30
CA SER A 395 -0.41 20.55 25.92
C SER A 395 -1.71 21.35 25.98
N LEU A 396 -2.49 21.38 24.89
CA LEU A 396 -3.76 22.10 24.81
C LEU A 396 -4.82 21.54 25.76
N THR A 397 -4.84 20.23 25.93
CA THR A 397 -5.93 19.52 26.66
C THR A 397 -5.50 18.93 27.98
N GLN A 398 -4.32 19.30 28.48
CA GLN A 398 -3.74 18.74 29.73
C GLN A 398 -3.70 17.20 29.72
N GLY A 399 -3.47 16.60 28.56
CA GLY A 399 -3.43 15.15 28.37
C GLY A 399 -4.78 14.46 28.39
N ARG A 400 -5.90 15.19 28.36
CA ARG A 400 -7.26 14.62 28.44
C ARG A 400 -7.86 14.26 27.10
N ALA A 401 -7.33 14.76 26.00
CA ALA A 401 -7.78 14.37 24.66
C ALA A 401 -6.96 13.22 24.07
N GLN A 402 -7.62 12.48 23.21
CA GLN A 402 -7.01 11.43 22.39
C GLN A 402 -7.32 11.71 20.93
N PHE A 403 -6.47 11.26 20.02
CA PHE A 403 -6.77 11.33 18.59
C PHE A 403 -6.37 10.04 17.89
N THR A 404 -7.05 9.80 16.77
CA THR A 404 -6.68 8.81 15.77
C THR A 404 -6.49 9.52 14.44
N MET A 405 -5.63 8.99 13.60
CA MET A 405 -5.32 9.55 12.30
C MET A 405 -5.09 8.41 11.30
N GLU A 406 -5.77 8.48 10.17
CA GLU A 406 -5.61 7.54 9.08
C GLU A 406 -5.56 8.26 7.74
N PHE A 407 -4.87 7.68 6.75
CA PHE A 407 -4.86 8.21 5.39
C PHE A 407 -6.27 8.18 4.78
N ASP A 408 -6.68 9.29 4.15
CA ASP A 408 -7.97 9.39 3.49
C ASP A 408 -7.80 9.47 1.97
N HIS A 409 -7.19 10.53 1.45
CA HIS A 409 -6.98 10.74 0.02
C HIS A 409 -5.83 11.70 -0.27
N TYR A 410 -5.47 11.85 -1.54
CA TYR A 410 -4.59 12.90 -2.02
C TYR A 410 -5.38 14.10 -2.50
N GLN A 411 -5.00 15.31 -2.07
CA GLN A 411 -5.62 16.58 -2.45
C GLN A 411 -4.60 17.54 -3.05
N ARG A 412 -5.06 18.43 -3.95
CA ARG A 412 -4.18 19.44 -4.54
C ARG A 412 -3.65 20.41 -3.49
N VAL A 413 -2.36 20.61 -3.54
CA VAL A 413 -1.66 21.55 -2.64
C VAL A 413 -1.99 22.99 -3.03
N PRO A 414 -2.26 23.90 -2.08
CA PRO A 414 -2.36 25.33 -2.34
C PRO A 414 -1.10 25.90 -3.00
N THR A 415 -1.25 26.91 -3.87
CA THR A 415 -0.13 27.44 -4.68
C THR A 415 1.08 27.84 -3.83
N ALA A 416 0.87 28.53 -2.71
CA ALA A 416 1.96 28.97 -1.82
C ALA A 416 2.76 27.76 -1.26
N VAL A 417 2.06 26.73 -0.81
CA VAL A 417 2.70 25.50 -0.29
C VAL A 417 3.37 24.71 -1.41
N SER A 418 2.79 24.71 -2.62
CA SER A 418 3.39 24.07 -3.79
C SER A 418 4.74 24.69 -4.15
N GLU A 419 4.87 26.01 -4.07
CA GLU A 419 6.14 26.71 -4.31
C GLU A 419 7.20 26.37 -3.26
N GLU A 420 6.80 26.29 -1.99
CA GLU A 420 7.68 25.89 -0.90
C GLU A 420 8.20 24.45 -1.09
N VAL A 421 7.30 23.50 -1.37
CA VAL A 421 7.68 22.11 -1.62
C VAL A 421 8.60 22.00 -2.84
N ARG A 422 8.29 22.66 -3.94
CA ARG A 422 9.14 22.69 -5.13
C ARG A 422 10.53 23.21 -4.83
N THR A 423 10.65 24.26 -4.03
CA THR A 423 11.96 24.82 -3.65
C THR A 423 12.77 23.84 -2.78
N LYS A 424 12.08 23.04 -1.96
CA LYS A 424 12.73 22.07 -1.08
C LYS A 424 13.25 20.83 -1.80
N TYR A 425 12.56 20.39 -2.88
CA TYR A 425 12.84 19.14 -3.57
C TYR A 425 13.31 19.32 -5.04
N ALA A 426 13.52 20.56 -5.51
CA ALA A 426 14.02 20.87 -6.85
C ALA A 426 15.54 20.78 -6.97
#